data_7999e0893b259641897a1bf02735aeca
#
_entry.id   7999e0893b259641897a1bf02735aeca
#
_cell.length_a   1.000
_cell.length_b   1.000
_cell.length_c   1.000
_cell.angle_alpha   90.00
_cell.angle_beta   90.00
_cell.angle_gamma   90.00
#
_symmetry.space_group_name_H-M   'P 1'
#
loop_
_entity.id
_entity.type
_entity.pdbx_description
1 polymer ?
#
loop_
_entity_poly.entity_id
_entity_poly.type
_entity_poly.pdbx_seq_one_letter_code
_entity_poly.pdbx_strand_id
1 'polypeptide(L)'
;MSTVASAPAALKGGEWIIRESKPEDIFTPEDFNEEQKMIMGMCTTFVSNEVLPIIERIDKLEPGLMPSLLDKAGEQGLLGVSIPEEYGGLGKDFVTSTLVNEGLGSGFSFSVAIAAHTGIGTLPILYFGTPEQKQKYIPKLTTGEWKGSYGLTEPNSGSDALSAKTSAKLSSDGKYYLLNGQKCWITNGG
;
A
#
# COMPACT_ATOMS: atom_id res chain seq x y z
N MET A 1 6.56 17.92 -41.36
CA MET A 1 6.51 17.02 -40.20
C MET A 1 7.03 17.82 -39.01
N SER A 2 6.15 18.29 -38.16
CA SER A 2 6.52 19.05 -36.96
C SER A 2 6.99 18.02 -35.89
N THR A 3 8.29 18.08 -35.57
CA THR A 3 8.83 17.35 -34.42
C THR A 3 8.26 17.98 -33.17
N VAL A 4 7.30 17.30 -32.55
CA VAL A 4 6.88 17.61 -31.18
C VAL A 4 8.11 17.40 -30.30
N ALA A 5 8.74 18.48 -29.82
CA ALA A 5 9.79 18.40 -28.84
C ALA A 5 9.20 17.70 -27.60
N SER A 6 9.79 16.57 -27.21
CA SER A 6 9.42 15.94 -25.92
C SER A 6 9.66 16.96 -24.81
N ALA A 7 8.67 17.14 -23.93
CA ALA A 7 8.85 17.95 -22.75
C ALA A 7 10.13 17.48 -22.01
N PRO A 8 10.94 18.40 -21.47
CA PRO A 8 12.11 18.01 -20.69
C PRO A 8 11.67 17.12 -19.54
N ALA A 9 12.40 16.01 -19.34
CA ALA A 9 12.11 15.10 -18.24
C ALA A 9 12.33 15.85 -16.92
N ALA A 10 11.30 15.94 -16.09
CA ALA A 10 11.40 16.56 -14.78
C ALA A 10 12.51 15.90 -13.95
N LEU A 11 13.11 16.68 -13.06
CA LEU A 11 14.12 16.18 -12.12
C LEU A 11 13.52 15.09 -11.22
N LYS A 12 14.31 14.04 -10.99
CA LYS A 12 13.86 12.89 -10.20
C LYS A 12 14.06 13.12 -8.72
N GLY A 13 13.03 12.82 -7.92
CA GLY A 13 13.12 12.86 -6.47
C GLY A 13 13.56 14.22 -5.94
N GLY A 14 14.58 14.22 -5.06
CA GLY A 14 15.12 15.43 -4.44
C GLY A 14 16.26 16.09 -5.21
N GLU A 15 16.50 15.76 -6.48
CA GLU A 15 17.60 16.34 -7.25
C GLU A 15 17.59 17.88 -7.26
N TRP A 16 16.41 18.49 -7.28
CA TRP A 16 16.22 19.94 -7.25
C TRP A 16 16.79 20.59 -5.97
N ILE A 17 17.01 19.82 -4.90
CA ILE A 17 17.60 20.31 -3.64
C ILE A 17 19.11 20.50 -3.77
N ILE A 18 19.77 19.68 -4.60
CA ILE A 18 21.22 19.56 -4.65
C ILE A 18 21.85 20.04 -5.97
N ARG A 19 21.04 20.47 -6.93
CA ARG A 19 21.53 20.99 -8.20
C ARG A 19 20.80 22.25 -8.61
N GLU A 20 21.45 23.09 -9.38
CA GLU A 20 20.81 24.23 -10.01
C GLU A 20 19.69 23.75 -10.92
N SER A 21 18.51 24.27 -10.73
CA SER A 21 17.29 23.88 -11.44
C SER A 21 16.42 25.10 -11.73
N LYS A 22 15.66 25.01 -12.79
CA LYS A 22 14.65 26.01 -13.16
C LYS A 22 13.26 25.54 -12.69
N PRO A 23 12.31 26.43 -12.53
CA PRO A 23 10.94 26.04 -12.16
C PRO A 23 10.33 24.99 -13.09
N GLU A 24 10.62 25.06 -14.38
CA GLU A 24 10.12 24.12 -15.41
C GLU A 24 10.70 22.70 -15.28
N ASP A 25 11.77 22.52 -14.53
CA ASP A 25 12.41 21.22 -14.30
C ASP A 25 11.79 20.49 -13.10
N ILE A 26 10.94 21.17 -12.32
CA ILE A 26 10.38 20.66 -11.05
C ILE A 26 8.95 20.19 -11.29
N PHE A 27 8.68 18.92 -10.96
CA PHE A 27 7.33 18.36 -11.01
C PHE A 27 6.51 18.87 -9.82
N THR A 28 5.34 19.45 -10.10
CA THR A 28 4.44 20.06 -9.11
C THR A 28 3.03 19.45 -9.23
N PRO A 29 2.12 19.69 -8.25
CA PRO A 29 0.74 19.19 -8.35
C PRO A 29 -0.02 19.64 -9.61
N GLU A 30 0.35 20.76 -10.21
CA GLU A 30 -0.23 21.26 -11.46
C GLU A 30 0.10 20.34 -12.66
N ASP A 31 1.19 19.57 -12.57
CA ASP A 31 1.64 18.65 -13.62
C ASP A 31 0.96 17.28 -13.58
N PHE A 32 0.10 17.02 -12.57
CA PHE A 32 -0.66 15.77 -12.53
C PHE A 32 -1.53 15.64 -13.77
N ASN A 33 -1.44 14.49 -14.41
CA ASN A 33 -2.28 14.17 -15.55
C ASN A 33 -3.74 13.89 -15.13
N GLU A 34 -4.64 13.82 -16.12
CA GLU A 34 -6.08 13.64 -15.86
C GLU A 34 -6.40 12.28 -15.20
N GLU A 35 -5.64 11.23 -15.52
CA GLU A 35 -5.80 9.92 -14.87
C GLU A 35 -5.43 9.98 -13.39
N GLN A 36 -4.32 10.63 -13.04
CA GLN A 36 -3.89 10.83 -11.66
C GLN A 36 -4.92 11.63 -10.85
N LYS A 37 -5.43 12.71 -11.44
CA LYS A 37 -6.50 13.53 -10.80
C LYS A 37 -7.77 12.72 -10.61
N MET A 38 -8.14 11.90 -11.59
CA MET A 38 -9.31 11.02 -11.50
C MET A 38 -9.15 9.99 -10.38
N ILE A 39 -8.01 9.32 -10.30
CA ILE A 39 -7.71 8.32 -9.26
C ILE A 39 -7.76 8.97 -7.86
N MET A 40 -7.14 10.13 -7.69
CA MET A 40 -7.22 10.88 -6.43
C MET A 40 -8.66 11.25 -6.07
N GLY A 41 -9.46 11.69 -7.07
CA GLY A 41 -10.89 11.98 -6.89
C GLY A 41 -11.70 10.75 -6.47
N MET A 42 -11.39 9.59 -7.01
CA MET A 42 -12.00 8.32 -6.59
C MET A 42 -11.69 8.02 -5.11
N CYS A 43 -10.44 8.21 -4.68
CA CYS A 43 -10.03 7.99 -3.30
C CYS A 43 -10.77 8.91 -2.32
N THR A 44 -10.82 10.22 -2.60
CA THR A 44 -11.54 11.18 -1.76
C THR A 44 -13.04 10.90 -1.71
N THR A 45 -13.63 10.51 -2.83
CA THR A 45 -15.04 10.10 -2.91
C THR A 45 -15.30 8.84 -2.10
N PHE A 46 -14.42 7.85 -2.20
CA PHE A 46 -14.52 6.61 -1.39
C PHE A 46 -14.52 6.93 0.10
N VAL A 47 -13.57 7.74 0.56
CA VAL A 47 -13.52 8.13 1.98
C VAL A 47 -14.79 8.86 2.41
N SER A 48 -15.25 9.83 1.62
CA SER A 48 -16.43 10.62 1.94
C SER A 48 -17.71 9.80 2.01
N ASN A 49 -17.86 8.80 1.13
CA ASN A 49 -19.09 8.04 1.01
C ASN A 49 -19.11 6.75 1.84
N GLU A 50 -17.96 6.07 1.96
CA GLU A 50 -17.90 4.74 2.56
C GLU A 50 -17.29 4.76 3.97
N VAL A 51 -16.37 5.70 4.26
CA VAL A 51 -15.62 5.69 5.53
C VAL A 51 -16.17 6.69 6.53
N LEU A 52 -16.24 7.99 6.17
CA LEU A 52 -16.63 9.04 7.10
C LEU A 52 -18.02 8.87 7.70
N PRO A 53 -19.06 8.41 6.96
CA PRO A 53 -20.39 8.23 7.54
C PRO A 53 -20.46 7.17 8.66
N ILE A 54 -19.46 6.29 8.73
CA ILE A 54 -19.43 5.17 9.69
C ILE A 54 -18.21 5.22 10.62
N ILE A 55 -17.52 6.35 10.67
CA ILE A 55 -16.25 6.48 11.41
C ILE A 55 -16.38 6.10 12.89
N GLU A 56 -17.48 6.46 13.56
CA GLU A 56 -17.72 6.09 14.95
C GLU A 56 -17.85 4.58 15.16
N ARG A 57 -18.36 3.85 14.17
CA ARG A 57 -18.47 2.38 14.21
C ARG A 57 -17.09 1.74 14.01
N ILE A 58 -16.27 2.34 13.15
CA ILE A 58 -14.87 1.94 12.96
C ILE A 58 -14.10 2.10 14.27
N ASP A 59 -14.25 3.25 14.93
CA ASP A 59 -13.55 3.55 16.19
C ASP A 59 -14.01 2.63 17.34
N LYS A 60 -15.24 2.13 17.29
CA LYS A 60 -15.76 1.11 18.22
C LYS A 60 -15.32 -0.31 17.87
N LEU A 61 -14.48 -0.48 16.85
CA LEU A 61 -13.99 -1.78 16.39
C LEU A 61 -15.11 -2.76 16.04
N GLU A 62 -16.15 -2.28 15.36
CA GLU A 62 -17.29 -3.14 14.99
C GLU A 62 -16.80 -4.33 14.14
N PRO A 63 -17.10 -5.58 14.56
CA PRO A 63 -16.56 -6.76 13.87
C PRO A 63 -16.93 -6.83 12.39
N GLY A 64 -15.96 -7.15 11.54
CA GLY A 64 -16.13 -7.29 10.09
C GLY A 64 -16.21 -5.98 9.32
N LEU A 65 -16.31 -4.82 9.98
CA LEU A 65 -16.46 -3.54 9.30
C LEU A 65 -15.21 -3.13 8.52
N MET A 66 -14.05 -3.16 9.17
CA MET A 66 -12.78 -2.81 8.50
C MET A 66 -12.45 -3.77 7.33
N PRO A 67 -12.55 -5.10 7.48
CA PRO A 67 -12.40 -6.01 6.34
C PRO A 67 -13.35 -5.69 5.18
N SER A 68 -14.63 -5.35 5.45
CA SER A 68 -15.60 -5.02 4.40
C SER A 68 -15.25 -3.74 3.64
N LEU A 69 -14.64 -2.75 4.31
CA LEU A 69 -14.13 -1.54 3.63
C LEU A 69 -12.94 -1.85 2.73
N LEU A 70 -12.05 -2.75 3.14
CA LEU A 70 -10.96 -3.23 2.28
C LEU A 70 -11.48 -4.02 1.08
N ASP A 71 -12.54 -4.83 1.24
CA ASP A 71 -13.22 -5.51 0.11
C ASP A 71 -13.73 -4.49 -0.91
N LYS A 72 -14.47 -3.47 -0.47
CA LYS A 72 -14.96 -2.39 -1.32
C LYS A 72 -13.83 -1.62 -2.02
N ALA A 73 -12.74 -1.37 -1.31
CA ALA A 73 -11.56 -0.73 -1.90
C ALA A 73 -10.92 -1.62 -2.98
N GLY A 74 -10.91 -2.93 -2.78
CA GLY A 74 -10.46 -3.93 -3.76
C GLY A 74 -11.34 -3.94 -5.00
N GLU A 75 -12.67 -3.92 -4.85
CA GLU A 75 -13.64 -3.83 -5.95
C GLU A 75 -13.43 -2.58 -6.82
N GLN A 76 -12.96 -1.49 -6.25
CA GLN A 76 -12.61 -0.26 -6.96
C GLN A 76 -11.16 -0.22 -7.47
N GLY A 77 -10.38 -1.29 -7.29
CA GLY A 77 -8.99 -1.38 -7.73
C GLY A 77 -7.98 -0.61 -6.87
N LEU A 78 -8.41 -0.01 -5.75
CA LEU A 78 -7.55 0.82 -4.89
C LEU A 78 -6.45 0.03 -4.17
N LEU A 79 -6.62 -1.29 -4.02
CA LEU A 79 -5.60 -2.16 -3.42
C LEU A 79 -4.49 -2.55 -4.41
N GLY A 80 -4.73 -2.40 -5.70
CA GLY A 80 -3.84 -2.85 -6.77
C GLY A 80 -3.17 -1.74 -7.58
N VAL A 81 -3.21 -0.47 -7.16
CA VAL A 81 -2.77 0.67 -7.98
C VAL A 81 -1.34 0.52 -8.48
N SER A 82 -0.39 0.16 -7.64
CA SER A 82 1.03 -0.03 -8.00
C SER A 82 1.40 -1.47 -8.34
N ILE A 83 0.47 -2.39 -8.23
CA ILE A 83 0.72 -3.80 -8.53
C ILE A 83 0.74 -3.99 -10.05
N PRO A 84 1.72 -4.73 -10.61
CA PRO A 84 1.76 -5.02 -12.04
C PRO A 84 0.49 -5.68 -12.57
N GLU A 85 0.14 -5.38 -13.83
CA GLU A 85 -1.05 -5.92 -14.49
C GLU A 85 -1.05 -7.45 -14.55
N GLU A 86 0.11 -8.09 -14.65
CA GLU A 86 0.26 -9.55 -14.65
C GLU A 86 -0.25 -10.22 -13.35
N TYR A 87 -0.38 -9.46 -12.26
CA TYR A 87 -0.95 -9.90 -10.98
C TYR A 87 -2.32 -9.28 -10.70
N GLY A 88 -2.95 -8.67 -11.73
CA GLY A 88 -4.29 -8.10 -11.63
C GLY A 88 -4.33 -6.66 -11.09
N GLY A 89 -3.19 -5.98 -11.00
CA GLY A 89 -3.10 -4.59 -10.60
C GLY A 89 -3.24 -3.60 -11.75
N LEU A 90 -3.09 -2.31 -11.46
CA LEU A 90 -3.18 -1.22 -12.45
C LEU A 90 -1.82 -0.79 -13.00
N GLY A 91 -0.71 -1.28 -12.48
CA GLY A 91 0.65 -1.00 -12.95
C GLY A 91 1.06 0.47 -12.89
N LYS A 92 0.43 1.27 -12.01
CA LYS A 92 0.69 2.71 -11.93
C LYS A 92 1.99 3.03 -11.22
N ASP A 93 2.52 4.20 -11.51
CA ASP A 93 3.79 4.69 -10.98
C ASP A 93 3.71 5.09 -9.49
N PHE A 94 4.87 5.43 -8.93
CA PHE A 94 4.98 5.82 -7.53
C PHE A 94 4.28 7.15 -7.21
N VAL A 95 4.22 8.08 -8.17
CA VAL A 95 3.51 9.36 -8.00
C VAL A 95 2.02 9.08 -7.82
N THR A 96 1.44 8.24 -8.68
CA THR A 96 0.03 7.83 -8.58
C THR A 96 -0.26 7.13 -7.25
N SER A 97 0.64 6.23 -6.79
CA SER A 97 0.50 5.58 -5.47
C SER A 97 0.53 6.57 -4.32
N THR A 98 1.35 7.62 -4.41
CA THR A 98 1.41 8.69 -3.41
C THR A 98 0.11 9.49 -3.38
N LEU A 99 -0.45 9.82 -4.55
CA LEU A 99 -1.75 10.49 -4.66
C LEU A 99 -2.90 9.67 -4.06
N VAL A 100 -2.88 8.34 -4.25
CA VAL A 100 -3.84 7.45 -3.59
C VAL A 100 -3.75 7.56 -2.07
N ASN A 101 -2.54 7.52 -1.52
CA ASN A 101 -2.35 7.68 -0.08
C ASN A 101 -2.81 9.05 0.42
N GLU A 102 -2.56 10.13 -0.31
CA GLU A 102 -3.04 11.47 -0.01
C GLU A 102 -4.57 11.52 -0.03
N GLY A 103 -5.19 11.04 -1.11
CA GLY A 103 -6.66 11.03 -1.26
C GLY A 103 -7.38 10.18 -0.21
N LEU A 104 -6.75 9.13 0.30
CA LEU A 104 -7.27 8.29 1.39
C LEU A 104 -6.94 8.83 2.78
N GLY A 105 -6.06 9.83 2.90
CA GLY A 105 -5.49 10.29 4.19
C GLY A 105 -6.52 10.71 5.24
N SER A 106 -7.67 11.25 4.82
CA SER A 106 -8.75 11.65 5.72
C SER A 106 -9.60 10.48 6.26
N GLY A 107 -9.27 9.23 5.89
CA GLY A 107 -10.00 8.03 6.36
C GLY A 107 -9.57 7.52 7.74
N PHE A 108 -8.67 8.21 8.46
CA PHE A 108 -8.20 7.88 9.81
C PHE A 108 -7.71 6.42 9.92
N SER A 109 -8.36 5.58 10.77
CA SER A 109 -7.96 4.17 10.97
C SER A 109 -8.03 3.35 9.68
N PHE A 110 -8.98 3.66 8.79
CA PHE A 110 -9.07 3.03 7.47
C PHE A 110 -7.82 3.34 6.61
N SER A 111 -7.33 4.59 6.64
CA SER A 111 -6.11 4.97 5.90
C SER A 111 -4.90 4.15 6.33
N VAL A 112 -4.77 3.87 7.63
CA VAL A 112 -3.71 3.01 8.17
C VAL A 112 -3.91 1.54 7.73
N ALA A 113 -5.15 1.04 7.77
CA ALA A 113 -5.46 -0.33 7.38
C ALA A 113 -5.14 -0.59 5.90
N ILE A 114 -5.55 0.31 4.99
CA ILE A 114 -5.28 0.17 3.56
C ILE A 114 -3.79 0.36 3.25
N ALA A 115 -3.11 1.31 3.89
CA ALA A 115 -1.67 1.52 3.72
C ALA A 115 -0.85 0.32 4.21
N ALA A 116 -1.22 -0.30 5.32
CA ALA A 116 -0.58 -1.51 5.80
C ALA A 116 -0.80 -2.68 4.83
N HIS A 117 -1.99 -2.82 4.27
CA HIS A 117 -2.31 -3.84 3.28
C HIS A 117 -1.51 -3.66 1.99
N THR A 118 -1.61 -2.49 1.35
CA THR A 118 -0.98 -2.21 0.04
C THR A 118 0.53 -2.04 0.13
N GLY A 119 1.03 -1.55 1.27
CA GLY A 119 2.44 -1.32 1.54
C GLY A 119 3.12 -2.55 2.14
N ILE A 120 3.30 -2.52 3.46
CA ILE A 120 4.13 -3.50 4.18
C ILE A 120 3.57 -4.93 4.18
N GLY A 121 2.27 -5.11 3.94
CA GLY A 121 1.64 -6.43 3.82
C GLY A 121 1.82 -7.08 2.44
N THR A 122 1.91 -6.29 1.38
CA THR A 122 1.94 -6.77 -0.01
C THR A 122 3.31 -6.62 -0.67
N LEU A 123 3.95 -5.45 -0.56
CA LEU A 123 5.18 -5.14 -1.29
C LEU A 123 6.37 -6.07 -0.97
N PRO A 124 6.58 -6.58 0.25
CA PRO A 124 7.65 -7.55 0.49
C PRO A 124 7.52 -8.81 -0.34
N ILE A 125 6.28 -9.30 -0.55
CA ILE A 125 6.03 -10.46 -1.41
C ILE A 125 6.27 -10.08 -2.88
N LEU A 126 5.81 -8.90 -3.30
CA LEU A 126 5.99 -8.43 -4.66
C LEU A 126 7.48 -8.27 -5.04
N TYR A 127 8.29 -7.69 -4.15
CA TYR A 127 9.68 -7.41 -4.46
C TYR A 127 10.62 -8.60 -4.23
N PHE A 128 10.37 -9.40 -3.20
CA PHE A 128 11.30 -10.43 -2.72
C PHE A 128 10.76 -11.85 -2.81
N GLY A 129 9.47 -12.05 -3.11
CA GLY A 129 8.88 -13.37 -3.27
C GLY A 129 9.40 -14.09 -4.52
N THR A 130 9.38 -15.43 -4.48
CA THR A 130 9.61 -16.25 -5.69
C THR A 130 8.45 -16.07 -6.68
N PRO A 131 8.62 -16.41 -7.97
CA PRO A 131 7.53 -16.35 -8.94
C PRO A 131 6.26 -17.07 -8.46
N GLU A 132 6.41 -18.25 -7.85
CA GLU A 132 5.30 -19.05 -7.33
C GLU A 132 4.60 -18.36 -6.16
N GLN A 133 5.37 -17.73 -5.26
CA GLN A 133 4.82 -16.93 -4.16
C GLN A 133 4.05 -15.73 -4.68
N LYS A 134 4.61 -14.98 -5.61
CA LYS A 134 3.95 -13.82 -6.22
C LYS A 134 2.63 -14.25 -6.87
N GLN A 135 2.66 -15.27 -7.70
CA GLN A 135 1.46 -15.77 -8.39
C GLN A 135 0.38 -16.29 -7.43
N LYS A 136 0.79 -16.84 -6.28
CA LYS A 136 -0.14 -17.36 -5.27
C LYS A 136 -0.79 -16.24 -4.43
N TYR A 137 0.00 -15.26 -4.02
CA TYR A 137 -0.42 -14.29 -3.00
C TYR A 137 -0.89 -12.96 -3.59
N ILE A 138 -0.16 -12.39 -4.56
CA ILE A 138 -0.40 -11.03 -5.02
C ILE A 138 -1.80 -10.85 -5.62
N PRO A 139 -2.33 -11.72 -6.50
CA PRO A 139 -3.68 -11.53 -7.04
C PRO A 139 -4.77 -11.47 -5.96
N LYS A 140 -4.64 -12.27 -4.90
CA LYS A 140 -5.61 -12.29 -3.79
C LYS A 140 -5.50 -11.07 -2.87
N LEU A 141 -4.31 -10.53 -2.72
CA LEU A 141 -4.09 -9.26 -2.02
C LEU A 141 -4.59 -8.09 -2.86
N THR A 142 -4.38 -8.10 -4.17
CA THR A 142 -4.82 -7.06 -5.10
C THR A 142 -6.35 -6.91 -5.13
N THR A 143 -7.09 -8.02 -5.06
CA THR A 143 -8.56 -8.00 -5.01
C THR A 143 -9.14 -7.76 -3.62
N GLY A 144 -8.33 -7.89 -2.57
CA GLY A 144 -8.80 -7.87 -1.19
C GLY A 144 -9.38 -9.20 -0.69
N GLU A 145 -9.37 -10.29 -1.48
CA GLU A 145 -9.76 -11.62 -1.00
C GLU A 145 -8.96 -12.01 0.25
N TRP A 146 -7.69 -11.67 0.26
CA TRP A 146 -6.84 -11.79 1.45
C TRP A 146 -6.39 -10.42 1.93
N LYS A 147 -6.35 -10.23 3.25
CA LYS A 147 -5.89 -8.99 3.89
C LYS A 147 -4.41 -9.14 4.26
N GLY A 148 -3.60 -8.19 3.77
CA GLY A 148 -2.18 -8.14 4.10
C GLY A 148 -1.95 -7.49 5.45
N SER A 149 -1.06 -8.08 6.24
CA SER A 149 -0.57 -7.52 7.51
C SER A 149 0.93 -7.77 7.66
N TYR A 150 1.57 -7.05 8.59
CA TYR A 150 3.00 -7.19 8.84
C TYR A 150 3.30 -7.28 10.34
N GLY A 151 3.72 -8.44 10.79
CA GLY A 151 4.03 -8.70 12.19
C GLY A 151 5.49 -8.34 12.53
N LEU A 152 5.76 -7.10 12.95
CA LEU A 152 7.09 -6.66 13.38
C LEU A 152 7.19 -6.56 14.90
N THR A 153 6.38 -5.73 15.52
CA THR A 153 6.46 -5.36 16.95
C THR A 153 6.20 -6.56 17.86
N GLU A 154 7.02 -6.66 18.91
CA GLU A 154 6.85 -7.62 20.01
C GLU A 154 6.69 -6.87 21.34
N PRO A 155 6.18 -7.51 22.41
CA PRO A 155 6.02 -6.85 23.72
C PRO A 155 7.27 -6.16 24.26
N ASN A 156 8.46 -6.68 23.92
CA ASN A 156 9.75 -6.14 24.37
C ASN A 156 10.63 -5.62 23.21
N SER A 157 10.07 -5.42 22.01
CA SER A 157 10.80 -4.99 20.82
C SER A 157 9.91 -4.10 19.95
N GLY A 158 9.99 -2.80 20.20
CA GLY A 158 9.33 -1.75 19.42
C GLY A 158 10.33 -1.05 18.50
N SER A 159 10.85 0.12 18.94
CA SER A 159 11.83 0.90 18.17
C SER A 159 13.12 0.12 17.92
N ASP A 160 13.55 -0.72 18.85
CA ASP A 160 14.62 -1.68 18.63
C ASP A 160 14.08 -2.98 18.03
N ALA A 161 13.72 -2.93 16.75
CA ALA A 161 13.17 -4.07 16.04
C ALA A 161 14.15 -5.26 15.90
N LEU A 162 15.46 -5.00 16.00
CA LEU A 162 16.49 -6.05 15.94
C LEU A 162 16.53 -6.91 17.21
N SER A 163 15.95 -6.43 18.31
CA SER A 163 15.81 -7.19 19.55
C SER A 163 14.63 -8.17 19.55
N ALA A 164 13.94 -8.37 18.43
CA ALA A 164 12.84 -9.32 18.29
C ALA A 164 13.30 -10.74 18.64
N LYS A 165 12.46 -11.47 19.40
CA LYS A 165 12.75 -12.81 19.92
C LYS A 165 11.94 -13.92 19.23
N THR A 166 10.96 -13.57 18.40
CA THR A 166 10.25 -14.55 17.60
C THR A 166 11.24 -15.35 16.76
N SER A 167 11.15 -16.65 16.82
CA SER A 167 12.06 -17.57 16.15
C SER A 167 11.32 -18.45 15.15
N ALA A 168 12.02 -18.86 14.10
CA ALA A 168 11.55 -19.82 13.12
C ALA A 168 12.57 -20.97 13.04
N LYS A 169 12.15 -22.19 13.35
CA LYS A 169 13.00 -23.39 13.24
C LYS A 169 12.47 -24.27 12.10
N LEU A 170 13.37 -24.65 11.18
CA LEU A 170 13.03 -25.58 10.11
C LEU A 170 12.67 -26.93 10.73
N SER A 171 11.58 -27.55 10.26
CA SER A 171 11.19 -28.90 10.66
C SER A 171 12.24 -29.94 10.27
N SER A 172 12.25 -31.10 10.94
CA SER A 172 13.23 -32.14 10.70
C SER A 172 13.17 -32.73 9.28
N ASP A 173 12.00 -32.65 8.62
CA ASP A 173 11.77 -33.09 7.24
C ASP A 173 12.00 -31.95 6.20
N GLY A 174 12.37 -30.74 6.65
CA GLY A 174 12.69 -29.60 5.79
C GLY A 174 11.49 -28.96 5.07
N LYS A 175 10.25 -29.32 5.42
CA LYS A 175 9.06 -28.90 4.65
C LYS A 175 8.38 -27.64 5.17
N TYR A 176 8.56 -27.27 6.44
CA TYR A 176 7.90 -26.11 7.05
C TYR A 176 8.75 -25.53 8.18
N TYR A 177 8.41 -24.32 8.59
CA TYR A 177 9.00 -23.66 9.75
C TYR A 177 8.05 -23.72 10.94
N LEU A 178 8.60 -24.03 12.11
CA LEU A 178 7.92 -23.88 13.39
C LEU A 178 8.18 -22.46 13.89
N LEU A 179 7.14 -21.63 13.92
CA LEU A 179 7.21 -20.28 14.46
C LEU A 179 6.88 -20.30 15.94
N ASN A 180 7.73 -19.62 16.76
CA ASN A 180 7.50 -19.46 18.18
C ASN A 180 7.84 -18.04 18.61
N GLY A 181 6.85 -17.34 19.16
CA GLY A 181 6.98 -15.96 19.57
C GLY A 181 5.61 -15.29 19.69
N GLN A 182 5.63 -13.99 19.96
CA GLN A 182 4.43 -13.17 20.09
C GLN A 182 4.65 -11.84 19.39
N LYS A 183 3.68 -11.45 18.55
CA LYS A 183 3.61 -10.14 17.93
C LYS A 183 2.46 -9.34 18.53
N CYS A 184 2.56 -8.00 18.55
CA CYS A 184 1.52 -7.12 19.06
C CYS A 184 1.37 -5.87 18.19
N TRP A 185 0.23 -5.22 18.31
CA TRP A 185 -0.12 -4.00 17.56
C TRP A 185 -0.06 -4.19 16.04
N ILE A 186 -0.56 -5.32 15.56
CA ILE A 186 -0.49 -5.69 14.15
C ILE A 186 -1.75 -5.20 13.43
N THR A 187 -1.61 -4.16 12.61
CA THR A 187 -2.68 -3.67 11.73
C THR A 187 -3.15 -4.79 10.79
N ASN A 188 -4.45 -4.99 10.66
CA ASN A 188 -5.08 -6.08 9.90
C ASN A 188 -4.73 -7.49 10.40
N GLY A 189 -4.27 -7.66 11.63
CA GLY A 189 -3.84 -8.95 12.18
C GLY A 189 -4.92 -9.71 12.96
N GLY A 190 -6.17 -9.27 12.92
CA GLY A 190 -7.30 -9.85 13.64
C GLY A 190 -8.21 -10.71 12.78
#